data_540ae2443df05ac896fe613c6d16486e
#
_entry.id   540ae2443df05ac896fe613c6d16486e
#
_cell.length_a   1.000
_cell.length_b   1.000
_cell.length_c   1.000
_cell.angle_alpha   90.00
_cell.angle_beta   90.00
_cell.angle_gamma   90.00
#
_symmetry.space_group_name_H-M   'P 1'
#
loop_
_entity.id
_entity.type
_entity.pdbx_description
1 polymer ?
#
loop_
_entity_poly.entity_id
_entity_poly.type
_entity_poly.pdbx_seq_one_letter_code
_entity_poly.pdbx_strand_id
1 'polypeptide(L)'
;MVFLRTHQPYSGTEVLMETKLERIAEISASSPRPEFTSLYHLINKEMLLQCHKELDGSKAVGMDEITKREYERNLEQNIDDLVERLKRKSYKPQPSIRVYIPKGNGKLRPLGIACYEDKIVQLALKKILEAIYEPRFLNCMYGFRPNRGCHNAIKELYKSLNNTKICYIVDADIKGFFDHMKHEWIIKFLKLYIKDPNIIGLVKKYLKVGVLDNGELMVNEEGSAQGNIISPILANIYMHNVLTLWYKFIITKECKGDNFLIVYADDFVAGFQYKWEAENYYKLLKERMEKFGLQLEDSKSRLLQSGAYIARAKQKSGECIRLQTFDFLGFTFYCGRSRKGMPYIMPKTSSKKFRQKIRDIKVWLYANRDQPLKKLMGMLNLKLIGHYRYYGISFNGRMISNYKQQVRELLFKVLNRRSDRKSYTREGFIEMLKYYPLAMPKIYVSLF
;
A
#
# COMPACT_ATOMS: atom_id res chain seq x y z
N MET A 1 16.26 13.96 -0.56
CA MET A 1 17.07 13.93 0.67
C MET A 1 16.93 12.51 1.23
N VAL A 2 17.97 11.73 1.01
CA VAL A 2 18.15 10.40 1.60
C VAL A 2 18.27 10.65 3.11
N PHE A 3 17.36 10.09 3.91
CA PHE A 3 17.60 9.99 5.33
C PHE A 3 18.77 9.03 5.49
N LEU A 4 19.94 9.57 5.70
CA LEU A 4 21.06 8.86 6.30
C LEU A 4 20.55 8.34 7.65
N ARG A 5 20.30 7.01 7.70
CA ARG A 5 20.24 6.33 8.99
C ARG A 5 21.60 6.57 9.63
N THR A 6 21.61 7.25 10.76
CA THR A 6 22.76 7.29 11.64
C THR A 6 23.09 5.84 11.99
N HIS A 7 24.22 5.35 11.51
CA HIS A 7 24.77 4.04 11.88
C HIS A 7 25.10 4.08 13.37
N GLN A 8 24.21 3.54 14.20
CA GLN A 8 24.67 2.94 15.44
C GLN A 8 25.40 1.63 15.06
N PRO A 9 26.53 1.32 15.70
CA PRO A 9 27.25 0.09 15.41
C PRO A 9 26.33 -1.11 15.69
N TYR A 10 26.03 -1.91 14.67
CA TYR A 10 25.30 -3.16 14.80
C TYR A 10 26.08 -4.10 15.72
N SER A 11 25.40 -4.79 16.64
CA SER A 11 26.01 -5.88 17.37
C SER A 11 26.37 -7.01 16.39
N GLY A 12 27.46 -7.72 16.61
CA GLY A 12 27.91 -8.78 15.68
C GLY A 12 26.85 -9.84 15.38
N THR A 13 25.87 -10.02 16.25
CA THR A 13 24.71 -10.93 16.09
C THR A 13 23.66 -10.40 15.10
N GLU A 14 23.43 -9.09 15.02
CA GLU A 14 22.52 -8.46 14.04
C GLU A 14 23.06 -8.64 12.60
N VAL A 15 24.36 -8.48 12.41
CA VAL A 15 25.06 -8.71 11.15
C VAL A 15 24.92 -10.18 10.69
N LEU A 16 25.06 -11.14 11.60
CA LEU A 16 24.93 -12.57 11.29
C LEU A 16 23.52 -12.96 10.83
N MET A 17 22.47 -12.35 11.38
CA MET A 17 21.10 -12.65 10.99
C MET A 17 20.74 -12.04 9.64
N GLU A 18 21.14 -10.79 9.37
CA GLU A 18 20.99 -10.16 8.05
C GLU A 18 21.69 -10.98 6.98
N THR A 19 22.92 -11.45 7.24
CA THR A 19 23.68 -12.31 6.32
C THR A 19 22.95 -13.62 5.99
N LYS A 20 22.25 -14.25 6.97
CA LYS A 20 21.46 -15.47 6.71
C LYS A 20 20.26 -15.19 5.82
N LEU A 21 19.52 -14.09 6.04
CA LEU A 21 18.40 -13.70 5.20
C LEU A 21 18.85 -13.28 3.79
N GLU A 22 19.98 -12.58 3.68
CA GLU A 22 20.63 -12.26 2.40
C GLU A 22 21.01 -13.52 1.63
N ARG A 23 21.59 -14.53 2.32
CA ARG A 23 21.92 -15.81 1.68
C ARG A 23 20.67 -16.53 1.16
N ILE A 24 19.55 -16.50 1.88
CA ILE A 24 18.27 -17.03 1.40
C ILE A 24 17.82 -16.28 0.14
N ALA A 25 17.93 -14.96 0.14
CA ALA A 25 17.55 -14.14 -1.00
C ALA A 25 18.44 -14.42 -2.24
N GLU A 26 19.74 -14.60 -2.06
CA GLU A 26 20.66 -14.99 -3.12
C GLU A 26 20.30 -16.36 -3.72
N ILE A 27 20.09 -17.38 -2.87
CA ILE A 27 19.66 -18.71 -3.30
C ILE A 27 18.33 -18.63 -4.05
N SER A 28 17.38 -17.82 -3.53
CA SER A 28 16.10 -17.62 -4.19
C SER A 28 16.25 -16.95 -5.54
N ALA A 29 17.13 -15.97 -5.69
CA ALA A 29 17.37 -15.26 -6.94
C ALA A 29 18.07 -16.13 -8.00
N SER A 30 19.05 -16.93 -7.58
CA SER A 30 19.93 -17.70 -8.48
C SER A 30 19.31 -19.02 -8.95
N SER A 31 18.43 -19.66 -8.15
CA SER A 31 17.82 -20.93 -8.50
C SER A 31 16.44 -20.75 -9.16
N PRO A 32 16.16 -21.43 -10.27
CA PRO A 32 14.81 -21.42 -10.87
C PRO A 32 13.74 -22.03 -9.94
N ARG A 33 14.09 -23.05 -9.18
CA ARG A 33 13.22 -23.77 -8.24
C ARG A 33 13.94 -24.03 -6.92
N PRO A 34 14.16 -23.01 -6.09
CA PRO A 34 14.80 -23.22 -4.79
C PRO A 34 13.85 -23.97 -3.86
N GLU A 35 14.39 -24.85 -3.04
CA GLU A 35 13.64 -25.55 -2.01
C GLU A 35 14.28 -25.26 -0.64
N PHE A 36 13.49 -24.66 0.24
CA PHE A 36 13.92 -24.34 1.59
C PHE A 36 13.30 -25.33 2.58
N THR A 37 14.11 -26.23 3.11
CA THR A 37 13.67 -27.31 3.99
C THR A 37 13.81 -26.98 5.47
N SER A 38 14.68 -26.04 5.83
CA SER A 38 14.99 -25.69 7.22
C SER A 38 15.06 -24.16 7.37
N LEU A 39 13.98 -23.56 7.82
CA LEU A 39 13.84 -22.11 8.01
C LEU A 39 13.40 -21.74 9.43
N TYR A 40 12.72 -22.67 10.11
CA TYR A 40 12.08 -22.40 11.40
C TYR A 40 13.08 -22.02 12.49
N HIS A 41 14.30 -22.55 12.46
CA HIS A 41 15.38 -22.23 13.38
C HIS A 41 15.86 -20.77 13.30
N LEU A 42 15.50 -20.05 12.21
CA LEU A 42 15.79 -18.63 12.06
C LEU A 42 14.91 -17.76 12.99
N ILE A 43 13.75 -18.28 13.42
CA ILE A 43 12.91 -17.61 14.44
C ILE A 43 13.52 -17.92 15.82
N ASN A 44 14.64 -17.31 16.10
CA ASN A 44 15.41 -17.48 17.32
C ASN A 44 15.40 -16.20 18.17
N LYS A 45 16.05 -16.23 19.32
CA LYS A 45 16.09 -15.09 20.27
C LYS A 45 16.56 -13.78 19.59
N GLU A 46 17.63 -13.86 18.80
CA GLU A 46 18.23 -12.70 18.13
C GLU A 46 17.24 -12.06 17.14
N MET A 47 16.60 -12.87 16.31
CA MET A 47 15.57 -12.41 15.35
C MET A 47 14.39 -11.75 16.08
N LEU A 48 13.91 -12.36 17.16
CA LEU A 48 12.76 -11.83 17.90
C LEU A 48 13.09 -10.52 18.62
N LEU A 49 14.29 -10.40 19.21
CA LEU A 49 14.78 -9.15 19.80
C LEU A 49 14.92 -8.04 18.75
N GLN A 50 15.44 -8.37 17.57
CA GLN A 50 15.51 -7.42 16.46
C GLN A 50 14.10 -6.97 16.00
N CYS A 51 13.16 -7.91 15.85
CA CYS A 51 11.78 -7.59 15.51
C CYS A 51 11.13 -6.70 16.57
N HIS A 52 11.37 -6.95 17.87
CA HIS A 52 10.91 -6.09 18.94
C HIS A 52 11.44 -4.64 18.80
N LYS A 53 12.73 -4.46 18.52
CA LYS A 53 13.32 -3.12 18.29
C LYS A 53 12.64 -2.37 17.15
N GLU A 54 12.34 -3.06 16.03
CA GLU A 54 11.77 -2.48 14.82
C GLU A 54 10.28 -2.13 14.95
N LEU A 55 9.54 -2.81 15.84
CA LEU A 55 8.11 -2.54 16.02
C LEU A 55 7.87 -1.15 16.63
N ASP A 56 6.93 -0.40 16.03
CA ASP A 56 6.50 0.91 16.49
C ASP A 56 5.60 0.77 17.74
N GLY A 57 6.08 1.24 18.88
CA GLY A 57 5.35 1.21 20.16
C GLY A 57 4.13 2.15 20.26
N SER A 58 3.91 3.02 19.26
CA SER A 58 2.74 3.90 19.20
C SER A 58 1.50 3.22 18.57
N LYS A 59 1.62 1.99 18.08
CA LYS A 59 0.53 1.27 17.44
C LYS A 59 -0.44 0.68 18.48
N ALA A 60 -1.70 0.53 18.04
CA ALA A 60 -2.76 -0.03 18.87
C ALA A 60 -2.40 -1.41 19.44
N VAL A 61 -2.84 -1.69 20.67
CA VAL A 61 -2.66 -2.96 21.39
C VAL A 61 -3.66 -4.02 20.95
N GLY A 62 -3.33 -5.29 21.16
CA GLY A 62 -4.21 -6.44 20.91
C GLY A 62 -5.20 -6.66 22.04
N MET A 63 -5.82 -7.87 22.06
CA MET A 63 -6.79 -8.27 23.07
C MET A 63 -6.19 -8.43 24.49
N ASP A 64 -4.89 -8.61 24.57
CA ASP A 64 -4.12 -8.70 25.80
C ASP A 64 -3.80 -7.34 26.43
N GLU A 65 -4.15 -6.24 25.74
CA GLU A 65 -3.90 -4.85 26.12
C GLU A 65 -2.42 -4.53 26.38
N ILE A 66 -1.50 -5.46 26.08
CA ILE A 66 -0.06 -5.31 26.32
C ILE A 66 0.55 -4.32 25.33
N THR A 67 1.12 -3.23 25.86
CA THR A 67 1.89 -2.26 25.09
C THR A 67 3.34 -2.73 24.92
N LYS A 68 4.06 -2.13 23.93
CA LYS A 68 5.50 -2.35 23.79
C LYS A 68 6.27 -2.09 25.08
N ARG A 69 5.96 -1.00 25.80
CA ARG A 69 6.62 -0.63 27.06
C ARG A 69 6.39 -1.63 28.20
N GLU A 70 5.20 -2.20 28.27
CA GLU A 70 4.90 -3.26 29.26
C GLU A 70 5.65 -4.54 28.94
N TYR A 71 5.68 -4.94 27.68
CA TYR A 71 6.45 -6.11 27.24
C TYR A 71 7.97 -5.92 27.49
N GLU A 72 8.49 -4.71 27.33
CA GLU A 72 9.89 -4.35 27.59
C GLU A 72 10.33 -4.51 29.05
N ARG A 73 9.41 -4.45 30.02
CA ARG A 73 9.77 -4.57 31.46
C ARG A 73 10.46 -5.89 31.79
N ASN A 74 10.05 -6.98 31.12
CA ASN A 74 10.60 -8.32 31.30
C ASN A 74 11.04 -8.90 29.96
N LEU A 75 11.66 -8.09 29.09
CA LEU A 75 11.92 -8.42 27.69
C LEU A 75 12.67 -9.73 27.51
N GLU A 76 13.78 -9.92 28.22
CA GLU A 76 14.63 -11.14 28.09
C GLU A 76 13.83 -12.39 28.46
N GLN A 77 13.13 -12.37 29.58
CA GLN A 77 12.31 -13.49 30.05
C GLN A 77 11.16 -13.80 29.10
N ASN A 78 10.44 -12.75 28.62
CA ASN A 78 9.34 -12.88 27.68
C ASN A 78 9.79 -13.50 26.34
N ILE A 79 10.96 -13.05 25.86
CA ILE A 79 11.52 -13.59 24.60
C ILE A 79 12.02 -15.03 24.80
N ASP A 80 12.66 -15.35 25.93
CA ASP A 80 13.13 -16.71 26.20
C ASP A 80 11.96 -17.69 26.32
N ASP A 81 10.88 -17.34 27.01
CA ASP A 81 9.66 -18.12 27.06
C ASP A 81 9.03 -18.29 25.66
N LEU A 82 8.96 -17.22 24.88
CA LEU A 82 8.45 -17.28 23.51
C LEU A 82 9.28 -18.22 22.63
N VAL A 83 10.63 -18.16 22.73
CA VAL A 83 11.53 -19.06 21.99
C VAL A 83 11.30 -20.51 22.41
N GLU A 84 11.13 -20.79 23.70
CA GLU A 84 10.82 -22.14 24.18
C GLU A 84 9.49 -22.66 23.65
N ARG A 85 8.42 -21.85 23.71
CA ARG A 85 7.11 -22.22 23.17
C ARG A 85 7.17 -22.47 21.65
N LEU A 86 7.95 -21.69 20.93
CA LEU A 86 8.19 -21.89 19.50
C LEU A 86 8.96 -23.21 19.26
N LYS A 87 10.07 -23.47 19.98
CA LYS A 87 10.86 -24.72 19.86
C LYS A 87 10.00 -25.95 20.14
N ARG A 88 9.21 -25.93 21.22
CA ARG A 88 8.30 -27.02 21.60
C ARG A 88 7.05 -27.10 20.71
N LYS A 89 6.87 -26.18 19.73
CA LYS A 89 5.69 -26.06 18.84
C LYS A 89 4.38 -25.84 19.60
N SER A 90 4.44 -25.47 20.87
CA SER A 90 3.30 -25.17 21.74
C SER A 90 2.79 -23.74 21.55
N TYR A 91 3.52 -22.88 20.85
CA TYR A 91 3.08 -21.52 20.56
C TYR A 91 1.76 -21.51 19.77
N LYS A 92 0.79 -20.74 20.29
CA LYS A 92 -0.52 -20.52 19.68
C LYS A 92 -0.76 -19.00 19.57
N PRO A 93 -0.93 -18.46 18.35
CA PRO A 93 -1.28 -17.05 18.20
C PRO A 93 -2.65 -16.77 18.83
N GLN A 94 -2.85 -15.55 19.31
CA GLN A 94 -4.11 -15.08 19.86
C GLN A 94 -4.98 -14.45 18.75
N PRO A 95 -6.32 -14.48 18.89
CA PRO A 95 -7.20 -13.78 17.96
C PRO A 95 -6.89 -12.29 17.88
N SER A 96 -7.01 -11.72 16.68
CA SER A 96 -6.87 -10.27 16.51
C SER A 96 -8.17 -9.56 16.91
N ILE A 97 -8.11 -8.40 17.57
CA ILE A 97 -9.29 -7.55 17.79
C ILE A 97 -9.67 -6.83 16.50
N ARG A 98 -10.96 -6.85 16.16
CA ARG A 98 -11.50 -6.09 15.04
C ARG A 98 -11.78 -4.65 15.42
N VAL A 99 -11.21 -3.73 14.65
CA VAL A 99 -11.46 -2.29 14.76
C VAL A 99 -11.90 -1.76 13.41
N TYR A 100 -12.91 -0.89 13.40
CA TYR A 100 -13.47 -0.33 12.17
C TYR A 100 -12.95 1.08 11.92
N ILE A 101 -12.29 1.28 10.78
CA ILE A 101 -11.79 2.60 10.34
C ILE A 101 -12.67 3.14 9.21
N PRO A 102 -13.15 4.41 9.29
CA PRO A 102 -13.98 5.00 8.24
C PRO A 102 -13.26 5.04 6.88
N LYS A 103 -13.89 4.50 5.84
CA LYS A 103 -13.50 4.73 4.44
C LYS A 103 -14.09 6.07 3.97
N GLY A 104 -13.39 6.74 3.04
CA GLY A 104 -13.85 8.04 2.51
C GLY A 104 -15.20 8.05 1.77
N ASN A 105 -15.88 6.92 1.67
CA ASN A 105 -17.20 6.74 1.06
C ASN A 105 -18.30 6.41 2.09
N GLY A 106 -18.05 6.63 3.38
CA GLY A 106 -19.00 6.29 4.46
C GLY A 106 -19.00 4.81 4.88
N LYS A 107 -18.34 3.91 4.14
CA LYS A 107 -18.15 2.51 4.53
C LYS A 107 -17.05 2.40 5.57
N LEU A 108 -17.09 1.35 6.39
CA LEU A 108 -16.05 1.01 7.35
C LEU A 108 -15.06 0.02 6.73
N ARG A 109 -13.79 0.11 7.14
CA ARG A 109 -12.77 -0.89 6.84
C ARG A 109 -12.49 -1.66 8.12
N PRO A 110 -12.72 -2.97 8.16
CA PRO A 110 -12.32 -3.78 9.30
C PRO A 110 -10.80 -3.95 9.31
N LEU A 111 -10.18 -3.74 10.47
CA LEU A 111 -8.77 -4.04 10.71
C LEU A 111 -8.65 -5.02 11.87
N GLY A 112 -7.79 -6.02 11.74
CA GLY A 112 -7.41 -6.90 12.85
C GLY A 112 -6.15 -6.36 13.53
N ILE A 113 -6.18 -6.22 14.84
CA ILE A 113 -5.04 -5.82 15.66
C ILE A 113 -4.58 -7.02 16.47
N ALA A 114 -3.41 -7.56 16.14
CA ALA A 114 -2.82 -8.70 16.84
C ALA A 114 -2.23 -8.30 18.19
N CYS A 115 -2.10 -9.26 19.11
CA CYS A 115 -1.35 -9.11 20.36
C CYS A 115 0.11 -8.73 20.12
N TYR A 116 0.75 -8.11 21.11
CA TYR A 116 2.10 -7.58 20.89
C TYR A 116 3.11 -8.69 20.57
N GLU A 117 3.07 -9.79 21.30
CA GLU A 117 3.93 -10.95 21.06
C GLU A 117 3.74 -11.54 19.66
N ASP A 118 2.46 -11.64 19.21
CA ASP A 118 2.15 -12.12 17.87
C ASP A 118 2.68 -11.20 16.78
N LYS A 119 2.74 -9.88 17.02
CA LYS A 119 3.37 -8.94 16.09
C LYS A 119 4.86 -9.20 15.92
N ILE A 120 5.56 -9.58 16.99
CA ILE A 120 6.99 -9.95 16.95
C ILE A 120 7.18 -11.18 16.05
N VAL A 121 6.41 -12.25 16.30
CA VAL A 121 6.50 -13.50 15.54
C VAL A 121 6.10 -13.30 14.07
N GLN A 122 5.03 -12.54 13.82
CA GLN A 122 4.60 -12.21 12.46
C GLN A 122 5.67 -11.43 11.70
N LEU A 123 6.39 -10.50 12.37
CA LEU A 123 7.46 -9.74 11.73
C LEU A 123 8.66 -10.64 11.40
N ALA A 124 9.04 -11.54 12.28
CA ALA A 124 10.09 -12.55 12.02
C ALA A 124 9.72 -13.44 10.81
N LEU A 125 8.49 -13.96 10.80
CA LEU A 125 7.98 -14.77 9.69
C LEU A 125 7.92 -13.98 8.37
N LYS A 126 7.47 -12.71 8.43
CA LYS A 126 7.47 -11.81 7.28
C LYS A 126 8.87 -11.63 6.70
N LYS A 127 9.90 -11.39 7.54
CA LYS A 127 11.29 -11.24 7.08
C LYS A 127 11.79 -12.48 6.32
N ILE A 128 11.49 -13.68 6.82
CA ILE A 128 11.85 -14.94 6.15
C ILE A 128 11.14 -15.07 4.80
N LEU A 129 9.84 -14.79 4.75
CA LEU A 129 9.07 -14.83 3.51
C LEU A 129 9.54 -13.77 2.51
N GLU A 130 9.86 -12.55 2.96
CA GLU A 130 10.41 -11.50 2.10
C GLU A 130 11.76 -11.92 1.51
N ALA A 131 12.67 -12.52 2.27
CA ALA A 131 13.94 -13.02 1.75
C ALA A 131 13.75 -14.06 0.62
N ILE A 132 12.70 -14.89 0.69
CA ILE A 132 12.41 -15.89 -0.33
C ILE A 132 11.70 -15.29 -1.54
N TYR A 133 10.69 -14.43 -1.35
CA TYR A 133 9.78 -14.03 -2.42
C TYR A 133 10.12 -12.70 -3.07
N GLU A 134 10.80 -11.76 -2.37
CA GLU A 134 11.15 -10.46 -2.95
C GLU A 134 11.99 -10.57 -4.23
N PRO A 135 13.01 -11.45 -4.31
CA PRO A 135 13.78 -11.64 -5.54
C PRO A 135 12.96 -12.22 -6.70
N ARG A 136 11.83 -12.86 -6.41
CA ARG A 136 10.97 -13.54 -7.40
C ARG A 136 9.83 -12.68 -7.92
N PHE A 137 9.42 -11.67 -7.16
CA PHE A 137 8.35 -10.78 -7.58
C PHE A 137 8.72 -10.01 -8.84
N LEU A 138 7.80 -9.98 -9.80
CA LEU A 138 8.01 -9.28 -11.05
C LEU A 138 8.08 -7.76 -10.85
N ASN A 139 8.76 -7.08 -11.76
CA ASN A 139 8.94 -5.63 -11.71
C ASN A 139 7.64 -4.83 -11.80
N CYS A 140 6.58 -5.41 -12.32
CA CYS A 140 5.25 -4.81 -12.38
C CYS A 140 4.54 -4.71 -11.02
N MET A 141 5.06 -5.32 -9.94
CA MET A 141 4.50 -5.30 -8.59
C MET A 141 5.18 -4.21 -7.75
N TYR A 142 4.37 -3.35 -7.11
CA TYR A 142 4.87 -2.19 -6.35
C TYR A 142 4.37 -2.15 -4.89
N GLY A 143 3.17 -2.64 -4.61
CA GLY A 143 2.56 -2.57 -3.28
C GLY A 143 3.29 -3.42 -2.24
N PHE A 144 3.48 -2.89 -1.02
CA PHE A 144 4.05 -3.59 0.13
C PHE A 144 5.46 -4.17 -0.07
N ARG A 145 6.20 -3.72 -1.06
CA ARG A 145 7.56 -4.16 -1.36
C ARG A 145 8.60 -3.17 -0.85
N PRO A 146 9.77 -3.64 -0.37
CA PRO A 146 10.88 -2.77 0.02
C PRO A 146 11.30 -1.87 -1.16
N ASN A 147 11.63 -0.62 -0.88
CA ASN A 147 12.11 0.37 -1.85
C ASN A 147 11.18 0.63 -3.06
N ARG A 148 9.94 0.15 -3.02
CA ARG A 148 8.91 0.38 -4.03
C ARG A 148 7.70 1.05 -3.40
N GLY A 149 7.18 2.07 -4.06
CA GLY A 149 6.04 2.82 -3.55
C GLY A 149 5.07 3.24 -4.65
N CYS A 150 3.99 3.90 -4.25
CA CYS A 150 2.96 4.37 -5.18
C CYS A 150 3.53 5.29 -6.26
N HIS A 151 4.52 6.13 -5.95
CA HIS A 151 5.14 7.03 -6.93
C HIS A 151 5.90 6.27 -8.02
N ASN A 152 6.53 5.13 -7.68
CA ASN A 152 7.17 4.27 -8.67
C ASN A 152 6.13 3.66 -9.64
N ALA A 153 5.00 3.16 -9.11
CA ALA A 153 3.91 2.65 -9.93
C ALA A 153 3.31 3.73 -10.83
N ILE A 154 3.07 4.94 -10.29
CA ILE A 154 2.56 6.09 -11.06
C ILE A 154 3.54 6.52 -12.15
N LYS A 155 4.85 6.54 -11.86
CA LYS A 155 5.89 6.87 -12.83
C LYS A 155 5.93 5.86 -13.98
N GLU A 156 5.84 4.57 -13.68
CA GLU A 156 5.80 3.52 -14.69
C GLU A 156 4.53 3.60 -15.52
N LEU A 157 3.37 3.81 -14.89
CA LEU A 157 2.11 4.00 -15.60
C LEU A 157 2.17 5.22 -16.54
N TYR A 158 2.71 6.34 -16.05
CA TYR A 158 2.90 7.53 -16.89
C TYR A 158 3.79 7.23 -18.11
N LYS A 159 4.91 6.53 -17.92
CA LYS A 159 5.81 6.14 -19.02
C LYS A 159 5.12 5.23 -20.02
N SER A 160 4.44 4.18 -19.55
CA SER A 160 3.73 3.23 -20.39
C SER A 160 2.65 3.91 -21.23
N LEU A 161 1.86 4.83 -20.65
CA LEU A 161 0.81 5.54 -21.35
C LEU A 161 1.31 6.56 -22.40
N ASN A 162 2.53 7.07 -22.26
CA ASN A 162 3.05 8.14 -23.10
C ASN A 162 4.10 7.69 -24.12
N ASN A 163 4.86 6.61 -23.82
CA ASN A 163 6.01 6.20 -24.60
C ASN A 163 5.80 4.90 -25.38
N THR A 164 4.66 4.21 -25.18
CA THR A 164 4.30 2.98 -25.92
C THR A 164 3.06 3.21 -26.79
N LYS A 165 2.68 2.22 -27.59
CA LYS A 165 1.52 2.29 -28.49
C LYS A 165 0.20 1.90 -27.80
N ILE A 166 0.12 2.05 -26.51
CA ILE A 166 -1.09 1.71 -25.73
C ILE A 166 -2.29 2.59 -26.15
N CYS A 167 -3.43 1.92 -26.37
CA CYS A 167 -4.69 2.55 -26.76
C CYS A 167 -5.86 2.18 -25.84
N TYR A 168 -5.78 1.05 -25.14
CA TYR A 168 -6.85 0.50 -24.31
C TYR A 168 -6.33 0.14 -22.93
N ILE A 169 -7.12 0.48 -21.92
CA ILE A 169 -6.80 0.23 -20.50
C ILE A 169 -7.90 -0.62 -19.90
N VAL A 170 -7.49 -1.68 -19.20
CA VAL A 170 -8.33 -2.46 -18.30
C VAL A 170 -8.02 -1.98 -16.89
N ASP A 171 -8.97 -1.26 -16.30
CA ASP A 171 -8.99 -0.79 -14.92
C ASP A 171 -9.89 -1.74 -14.14
N ALA A 172 -9.34 -2.53 -13.21
CA ALA A 172 -10.07 -3.56 -12.51
C ALA A 172 -9.78 -3.53 -11.00
N ASP A 173 -10.84 -3.71 -10.21
CA ASP A 173 -10.81 -3.74 -8.74
C ASP A 173 -11.29 -5.12 -8.26
N ILE A 174 -10.59 -5.71 -7.29
CA ILE A 174 -10.97 -7.00 -6.71
C ILE A 174 -11.86 -6.75 -5.50
N LYS A 175 -13.03 -7.40 -5.48
CA LYS A 175 -13.98 -7.27 -4.39
C LYS A 175 -13.45 -7.97 -3.13
N GLY A 176 -13.20 -7.18 -2.06
CA GLY A 176 -12.81 -7.73 -0.75
C GLY A 176 -11.59 -8.65 -0.79
N PHE A 177 -10.55 -8.30 -1.54
CA PHE A 177 -9.39 -9.16 -1.82
C PHE A 177 -8.84 -9.88 -0.58
N PHE A 178 -8.54 -9.14 0.49
CA PHE A 178 -8.00 -9.73 1.72
C PHE A 178 -8.96 -10.69 2.42
N ASP A 179 -10.26 -10.51 2.24
CA ASP A 179 -11.30 -11.32 2.89
C ASP A 179 -11.57 -12.63 2.11
N HIS A 180 -11.20 -12.71 0.82
CA HIS A 180 -11.51 -13.83 -0.07
C HIS A 180 -10.30 -14.64 -0.54
N MET A 181 -9.08 -14.35 -0.04
CA MET A 181 -7.92 -15.18 -0.33
C MET A 181 -8.10 -16.59 0.25
N LYS A 182 -8.21 -17.61 -0.59
CA LYS A 182 -8.37 -19.00 -0.14
C LYS A 182 -7.10 -19.52 0.54
N HIS A 183 -7.21 -20.01 1.78
CA HIS A 183 -6.10 -20.52 2.56
C HIS A 183 -5.36 -21.65 1.85
N GLU A 184 -6.11 -22.54 1.16
CA GLU A 184 -5.49 -23.64 0.41
C GLU A 184 -4.53 -23.15 -0.67
N TRP A 185 -4.89 -22.08 -1.40
CA TRP A 185 -4.02 -21.51 -2.44
C TRP A 185 -2.81 -20.80 -1.85
N ILE A 186 -2.98 -20.05 -0.74
CA ILE A 186 -1.85 -19.47 -0.01
C ILE A 186 -0.84 -20.58 0.34
N ILE A 187 -1.31 -21.67 0.93
CA ILE A 187 -0.44 -22.79 1.34
C ILE A 187 0.18 -23.50 0.12
N LYS A 188 -0.58 -23.70 -0.96
CA LYS A 188 -0.03 -24.27 -2.20
C LYS A 188 1.09 -23.40 -2.77
N PHE A 189 0.89 -22.08 -2.82
CA PHE A 189 1.90 -21.13 -3.34
C PHE A 189 3.14 -21.07 -2.45
N LEU A 190 2.99 -21.09 -1.13
CA LEU A 190 4.12 -21.17 -0.20
C LEU A 190 4.92 -22.45 -0.40
N LYS A 191 4.25 -23.59 -0.56
CA LYS A 191 4.89 -24.90 -0.76
C LYS A 191 5.65 -25.03 -2.09
N LEU A 192 5.53 -24.08 -3.02
CA LEU A 192 6.36 -24.07 -4.24
C LEU A 192 7.86 -24.00 -3.87
N TYR A 193 8.21 -23.22 -2.85
CA TYR A 193 9.59 -22.98 -2.45
C TYR A 193 9.87 -23.40 -1.01
N ILE A 194 8.89 -23.38 -0.10
CA ILE A 194 9.05 -23.69 1.31
C ILE A 194 8.61 -25.13 1.57
N LYS A 195 9.57 -25.98 1.91
CA LYS A 195 9.35 -27.37 2.29
C LYS A 195 9.40 -27.59 3.81
N ASP A 196 9.79 -26.56 4.58
CA ASP A 196 9.78 -26.60 6.04
C ASP A 196 8.34 -26.68 6.58
N PRO A 197 7.94 -27.82 7.19
CA PRO A 197 6.57 -28.01 7.67
C PRO A 197 6.23 -27.10 8.84
N ASN A 198 7.23 -26.65 9.62
CA ASN A 198 7.02 -25.81 10.79
C ASN A 198 6.67 -24.38 10.37
N ILE A 199 7.34 -23.81 9.36
CA ILE A 199 6.97 -22.51 8.78
C ILE A 199 5.57 -22.55 8.17
N ILE A 200 5.28 -23.59 7.40
CA ILE A 200 3.93 -23.77 6.82
C ILE A 200 2.88 -23.94 7.93
N GLY A 201 3.21 -24.69 8.99
CA GLY A 201 2.36 -24.85 10.16
C GLY A 201 2.08 -23.54 10.89
N LEU A 202 3.09 -22.69 11.04
CA LEU A 202 2.96 -21.38 11.68
C LEU A 202 2.08 -20.44 10.85
N VAL A 203 2.27 -20.39 9.53
CA VAL A 203 1.37 -19.62 8.64
C VAL A 203 -0.08 -20.11 8.76
N LYS A 204 -0.30 -21.44 8.76
CA LYS A 204 -1.64 -22.00 8.93
C LYS A 204 -2.29 -21.59 10.26
N LYS A 205 -1.51 -21.54 11.36
CA LYS A 205 -2.01 -21.07 12.65
C LYS A 205 -2.51 -19.61 12.54
N TYR A 206 -1.74 -18.71 11.91
CA TYR A 206 -2.14 -17.31 11.71
C TYR A 206 -3.35 -17.13 10.79
N LEU A 207 -3.49 -17.96 9.78
CA LEU A 207 -4.66 -17.92 8.89
C LEU A 207 -5.94 -18.39 9.59
N LYS A 208 -5.84 -19.32 10.57
CA LYS A 208 -6.98 -19.94 11.26
C LYS A 208 -7.34 -19.31 12.59
N VAL A 209 -6.49 -18.45 13.15
CA VAL A 209 -6.67 -17.94 14.53
C VAL A 209 -7.94 -17.12 14.71
N GLY A 210 -8.49 -16.57 13.63
CA GLY A 210 -9.74 -15.79 13.69
C GLY A 210 -9.56 -14.34 14.17
N VAL A 211 -10.68 -13.67 14.28
CA VAL A 211 -10.78 -12.27 14.69
C VAL A 211 -11.90 -12.14 15.72
N LEU A 212 -11.63 -11.45 16.82
CA LEU A 212 -12.61 -11.14 17.84
C LEU A 212 -13.36 -9.86 17.42
N ASP A 213 -14.64 -9.96 17.11
CA ASP A 213 -15.50 -8.84 16.73
C ASP A 213 -16.61 -8.68 17.76
N ASN A 214 -16.63 -7.56 18.49
CA ASN A 214 -17.60 -7.28 19.56
C ASN A 214 -17.75 -8.41 20.61
N GLY A 215 -16.66 -9.12 20.90
CA GLY A 215 -16.65 -10.22 21.88
C GLY A 215 -16.94 -11.60 21.29
N GLU A 216 -17.32 -11.70 20.01
CA GLU A 216 -17.55 -12.97 19.33
C GLU A 216 -16.33 -13.36 18.49
N LEU A 217 -15.86 -14.60 18.62
CA LEU A 217 -14.75 -15.13 17.84
C LEU A 217 -15.26 -15.57 16.46
N MET A 218 -14.84 -14.83 15.45
CA MET A 218 -15.07 -15.16 14.05
C MET A 218 -13.87 -15.90 13.47
N VAL A 219 -14.03 -17.18 13.20
CA VAL A 219 -13.02 -18.01 12.50
C VAL A 219 -13.39 -18.05 11.04
N ASN A 220 -12.54 -17.54 10.19
CA ASN A 220 -12.74 -17.56 8.74
C ASN A 220 -11.97 -18.72 8.12
N GLU A 221 -12.60 -19.45 7.21
CA GLU A 221 -11.94 -20.48 6.40
C GLU A 221 -11.16 -19.89 5.22
N GLU A 222 -11.33 -18.60 4.96
CA GLU A 222 -10.66 -17.84 3.91
C GLU A 222 -10.27 -16.45 4.41
N GLY A 223 -9.41 -15.79 3.65
CA GLY A 223 -8.95 -14.44 3.94
C GLY A 223 -7.74 -14.39 4.88
N SER A 224 -7.24 -13.19 5.03
CA SER A 224 -6.18 -12.85 5.98
C SER A 224 -6.55 -11.52 6.62
N ALA A 225 -6.54 -11.45 7.95
CA ALA A 225 -6.98 -10.26 8.68
C ALA A 225 -6.22 -9.01 8.20
N GLN A 226 -6.95 -8.03 7.66
CA GLN A 226 -6.35 -6.74 7.32
C GLN A 226 -5.79 -6.09 8.59
N GLY A 227 -4.51 -5.75 8.58
CA GLY A 227 -3.81 -5.16 9.72
C GLY A 227 -2.76 -6.07 10.35
N ASN A 228 -2.82 -7.38 10.13
CA ASN A 228 -1.74 -8.28 10.52
C ASN A 228 -0.47 -8.00 9.70
N ILE A 229 0.70 -8.12 10.34
CA ILE A 229 2.01 -7.78 9.75
C ILE A 229 2.37 -8.72 8.58
N ILE A 230 1.91 -9.97 8.64
CA ILE A 230 2.17 -10.97 7.60
C ILE A 230 1.24 -10.85 6.38
N SER A 231 0.04 -10.27 6.54
CA SER A 231 -0.98 -10.24 5.48
C SER A 231 -0.51 -9.59 4.18
N PRO A 232 0.27 -8.49 4.18
CA PRO A 232 0.77 -7.87 2.94
C PRO A 232 1.67 -8.78 2.11
N ILE A 233 2.58 -9.54 2.73
CA ILE A 233 3.46 -10.46 1.97
C ILE A 233 2.67 -11.66 1.43
N LEU A 234 1.69 -12.19 2.18
CA LEU A 234 0.82 -13.26 1.69
C LEU A 234 -0.04 -12.77 0.51
N ALA A 235 -0.54 -11.53 0.57
CA ALA A 235 -1.26 -10.89 -0.51
C ALA A 235 -0.41 -10.76 -1.78
N ASN A 236 0.84 -10.33 -1.65
CA ASN A 236 1.76 -10.25 -2.77
C ASN A 236 2.09 -11.63 -3.36
N ILE A 237 2.30 -12.66 -2.53
CA ILE A 237 2.51 -14.03 -2.99
C ILE A 237 1.29 -14.53 -3.76
N TYR A 238 0.09 -14.24 -3.28
CA TYR A 238 -1.16 -14.60 -3.94
C TYR A 238 -1.27 -13.93 -5.31
N MET A 239 -1.15 -12.60 -5.38
CA MET A 239 -1.24 -11.85 -6.63
C MET A 239 -0.13 -12.19 -7.61
N HIS A 240 1.06 -12.52 -7.12
CA HIS A 240 2.16 -12.98 -7.96
C HIS A 240 1.79 -14.25 -8.72
N ASN A 241 1.25 -15.25 -8.05
CA ASN A 241 0.90 -16.53 -8.66
C ASN A 241 -0.40 -16.48 -9.47
N VAL A 242 -1.40 -15.72 -9.01
CA VAL A 242 -2.69 -15.62 -9.67
C VAL A 242 -2.64 -14.70 -10.87
N LEU A 243 -2.05 -13.52 -10.74
CA LEU A 243 -2.12 -12.48 -11.75
C LEU A 243 -0.80 -12.29 -12.52
N THR A 244 0.32 -12.00 -11.82
CA THR A 244 1.49 -11.47 -12.51
C THR A 244 2.26 -12.52 -13.32
N LEU A 245 2.40 -13.76 -12.79
CA LEU A 245 3.01 -14.86 -13.54
C LEU A 245 2.14 -15.27 -14.74
N TRP A 246 0.82 -15.36 -14.54
CA TRP A 246 -0.11 -15.65 -15.61
C TRP A 246 -0.06 -14.59 -16.70
N TYR A 247 -0.07 -13.31 -16.34
CA TYR A 247 0.09 -12.21 -17.29
C TYR A 247 1.38 -12.35 -18.10
N LYS A 248 2.52 -12.52 -17.41
CA LYS A 248 3.84 -12.61 -18.06
C LYS A 248 3.97 -13.81 -19.00
N PHE A 249 3.50 -14.99 -18.58
CA PHE A 249 3.79 -16.23 -19.31
C PHE A 249 2.69 -16.67 -20.29
N ILE A 250 1.47 -16.16 -20.12
CA ILE A 250 0.34 -16.48 -21.00
C ILE A 250 -0.09 -15.24 -21.77
N ILE A 251 -0.59 -14.20 -21.10
CA ILE A 251 -1.20 -13.05 -21.77
C ILE A 251 -0.20 -12.33 -22.68
N THR A 252 1.00 -12.02 -22.17
CA THR A 252 2.02 -11.31 -22.98
C THR A 252 2.41 -12.08 -24.24
N LYS A 253 2.35 -13.43 -24.23
CA LYS A 253 2.68 -14.25 -25.41
C LYS A 253 1.57 -14.25 -26.46
N GLU A 254 0.33 -14.08 -26.06
CA GLU A 254 -0.82 -14.00 -26.94
C GLU A 254 -0.99 -12.60 -27.56
N CYS A 255 -0.43 -11.57 -26.94
CA CYS A 255 -0.49 -10.21 -27.43
C CYS A 255 0.48 -10.00 -28.61
N LYS A 256 0.01 -9.34 -29.67
CA LYS A 256 0.81 -8.90 -30.82
C LYS A 256 1.29 -7.46 -30.67
N GLY A 257 0.57 -6.67 -29.87
CA GLY A 257 0.87 -5.27 -29.62
C GLY A 257 1.59 -5.02 -28.30
N ASP A 258 1.95 -3.76 -28.09
CA ASP A 258 2.47 -3.30 -26.82
C ASP A 258 1.45 -3.58 -25.72
N ASN A 259 1.91 -4.10 -24.60
CA ASN A 259 1.09 -4.33 -23.42
C ASN A 259 1.89 -4.10 -22.14
N PHE A 260 1.20 -3.80 -21.05
CA PHE A 260 1.79 -3.68 -19.72
C PHE A 260 0.80 -4.10 -18.62
N LEU A 261 1.35 -4.48 -17.48
CA LEU A 261 0.63 -4.68 -16.22
C LEU A 261 1.33 -3.91 -15.11
N ILE A 262 0.58 -3.19 -14.28
CA ILE A 262 1.07 -2.52 -13.07
C ILE A 262 0.16 -2.92 -11.92
N VAL A 263 0.77 -3.45 -10.85
CA VAL A 263 0.06 -3.99 -9.68
C VAL A 263 0.53 -3.28 -8.42
N TYR A 264 -0.42 -2.78 -7.64
CA TYR A 264 -0.17 -2.21 -6.32
C TYR A 264 -1.11 -2.85 -5.29
N ALA A 265 -0.68 -3.94 -4.68
CA ALA A 265 -1.50 -4.82 -3.84
C ALA A 265 -2.68 -5.41 -4.65
N ASP A 266 -3.91 -5.06 -4.27
CA ASP A 266 -5.16 -5.44 -4.94
C ASP A 266 -5.59 -4.49 -6.08
N ASP A 267 -4.96 -3.32 -6.17
CA ASP A 267 -5.23 -2.30 -7.19
C ASP A 267 -4.30 -2.52 -8.41
N PHE A 268 -4.82 -2.71 -9.59
CA PHE A 268 -4.00 -2.96 -10.78
C PHE A 268 -4.60 -2.39 -12.06
N VAL A 269 -3.71 -2.10 -13.00
CA VAL A 269 -4.05 -1.56 -14.33
C VAL A 269 -3.27 -2.34 -15.39
N ALA A 270 -3.96 -2.81 -16.42
CA ALA A 270 -3.34 -3.39 -17.61
C ALA A 270 -3.60 -2.53 -18.84
N GLY A 271 -2.62 -2.39 -19.72
CA GLY A 271 -2.74 -1.62 -20.95
C GLY A 271 -2.43 -2.46 -22.18
N PHE A 272 -3.13 -2.20 -23.30
CA PHE A 272 -3.01 -2.94 -24.55
C PHE A 272 -3.05 -1.99 -25.74
N GLN A 273 -2.34 -2.37 -26.80
CA GLN A 273 -2.36 -1.64 -28.08
C GLN A 273 -3.68 -1.88 -28.82
N TYR A 274 -4.14 -3.12 -28.90
CA TYR A 274 -5.31 -3.50 -29.67
C TYR A 274 -6.53 -3.76 -28.78
N LYS A 275 -7.72 -3.40 -29.31
CA LYS A 275 -8.99 -3.53 -28.58
C LYS A 275 -9.31 -4.98 -28.26
N TRP A 276 -9.16 -5.86 -29.25
CA TRP A 276 -9.46 -7.27 -29.08
C TRP A 276 -8.58 -7.96 -28.04
N GLU A 277 -7.32 -7.54 -27.88
CA GLU A 277 -6.42 -8.05 -26.83
C GLU A 277 -6.92 -7.64 -25.44
N ALA A 278 -7.34 -6.39 -25.30
CA ALA A 278 -7.89 -5.89 -24.04
C ALA A 278 -9.22 -6.56 -23.67
N GLU A 279 -10.11 -6.79 -24.65
CA GLU A 279 -11.38 -7.51 -24.47
C GLU A 279 -11.14 -8.97 -24.09
N ASN A 280 -10.24 -9.67 -24.79
CA ASN A 280 -9.86 -11.04 -24.47
C ASN A 280 -9.24 -11.15 -23.08
N TYR A 281 -8.28 -10.28 -22.77
CA TYR A 281 -7.68 -10.22 -21.42
C TYR A 281 -8.75 -10.03 -20.34
N TYR A 282 -9.68 -9.10 -20.52
CA TYR A 282 -10.72 -8.81 -19.53
C TYR A 282 -11.64 -10.01 -19.28
N LYS A 283 -11.99 -10.76 -20.34
CA LYS A 283 -12.75 -12.00 -20.22
C LYS A 283 -11.95 -13.07 -19.46
N LEU A 284 -10.73 -13.35 -19.91
CA LEU A 284 -9.85 -14.35 -19.27
C LEU A 284 -9.49 -13.98 -17.83
N LEU A 285 -9.39 -12.68 -17.53
CA LEU A 285 -9.15 -12.20 -16.18
C LEU A 285 -10.27 -12.57 -15.21
N LYS A 286 -11.55 -12.45 -15.61
CA LYS A 286 -12.70 -12.87 -14.78
C LYS A 286 -12.62 -14.36 -14.45
N GLU A 287 -12.47 -15.19 -15.49
CA GLU A 287 -12.33 -16.64 -15.34
C GLU A 287 -11.13 -17.01 -14.45
N ARG A 288 -10.01 -16.30 -14.63
CA ARG A 288 -8.80 -16.49 -13.83
C ARG A 288 -9.02 -16.17 -12.36
N MET A 289 -9.66 -15.04 -12.05
CA MET A 289 -9.94 -14.63 -10.68
C MET A 289 -10.88 -15.61 -9.98
N GLU A 290 -11.96 -16.00 -10.63
CA GLU A 290 -12.93 -16.97 -10.11
C GLU A 290 -12.29 -18.32 -9.77
N LYS A 291 -11.39 -18.82 -10.63
CA LYS A 291 -10.63 -20.06 -10.40
C LYS A 291 -9.87 -20.04 -9.06
N PHE A 292 -9.45 -18.88 -8.63
CA PHE A 292 -8.70 -18.69 -7.36
C PHE A 292 -9.54 -18.10 -6.24
N GLY A 293 -10.89 -18.13 -6.36
CA GLY A 293 -11.80 -17.66 -5.33
C GLY A 293 -11.91 -16.14 -5.20
N LEU A 294 -11.44 -15.40 -6.21
CA LEU A 294 -11.54 -13.94 -6.26
C LEU A 294 -12.62 -13.50 -7.24
N GLN A 295 -13.22 -12.34 -6.98
CA GLN A 295 -14.21 -11.73 -7.87
C GLN A 295 -13.82 -10.30 -8.20
N LEU A 296 -14.01 -9.91 -9.46
CA LEU A 296 -13.90 -8.50 -9.85
C LEU A 296 -15.14 -7.72 -9.39
N GLU A 297 -14.92 -6.46 -9.02
CA GLU A 297 -16.01 -5.53 -8.72
C GLU A 297 -16.52 -4.92 -10.03
N ASP A 298 -17.57 -5.49 -10.62
CA ASP A 298 -18.09 -5.10 -11.95
C ASP A 298 -18.43 -3.61 -12.04
N SER A 299 -18.91 -3.01 -10.93
CA SER A 299 -19.25 -1.58 -10.90
C SER A 299 -18.03 -0.64 -11.04
N LYS A 300 -16.82 -1.17 -10.84
CA LYS A 300 -15.57 -0.41 -10.90
C LYS A 300 -14.62 -0.92 -11.99
N SER A 301 -14.83 -2.15 -12.46
CA SER A 301 -13.99 -2.75 -13.49
C SER A 301 -14.48 -2.36 -14.87
N ARG A 302 -13.61 -1.86 -15.73
CA ARG A 302 -13.98 -1.33 -17.04
C ARG A 302 -12.83 -1.38 -18.04
N LEU A 303 -13.21 -1.55 -19.30
CA LEU A 303 -12.34 -1.35 -20.45
C LEU A 303 -12.55 0.07 -20.99
N LEU A 304 -11.50 0.82 -21.17
CA LEU A 304 -11.57 2.20 -21.64
C LEU A 304 -10.47 2.54 -22.65
N GLN A 305 -10.75 3.52 -23.51
CA GLN A 305 -9.78 4.03 -24.48
C GLN A 305 -8.97 5.15 -23.85
N SER A 306 -7.64 4.94 -23.70
CA SER A 306 -6.72 5.92 -23.14
C SER A 306 -5.27 5.60 -23.58
N GLY A 307 -4.46 6.64 -23.76
CA GLY A 307 -3.06 6.53 -24.17
C GLY A 307 -2.66 7.71 -25.05
N ALA A 308 -1.39 8.12 -24.99
CA ALA A 308 -0.92 9.24 -25.80
C ALA A 308 -0.81 8.85 -27.28
N TYR A 309 -0.56 7.58 -27.57
CA TYR A 309 -0.46 7.11 -28.98
C TYR A 309 -1.77 7.33 -29.73
N ILE A 310 -2.89 6.85 -29.18
CA ILE A 310 -4.20 7.03 -29.85
C ILE A 310 -4.65 8.49 -29.84
N ALA A 311 -4.29 9.28 -28.82
CA ALA A 311 -4.57 10.71 -28.80
C ALA A 311 -3.87 11.45 -29.94
N ARG A 312 -2.60 11.11 -30.20
CA ARG A 312 -1.81 11.66 -31.30
C ARG A 312 -2.32 11.21 -32.69
N ALA A 313 -2.76 9.95 -32.80
CA ALA A 313 -3.38 9.45 -34.02
C ALA A 313 -4.66 10.23 -34.36
N LYS A 314 -5.56 10.42 -33.39
CA LYS A 314 -6.78 11.24 -33.56
C LYS A 314 -6.47 12.71 -33.89
N GLN A 315 -5.42 13.28 -33.31
CA GLN A 315 -4.99 14.63 -33.64
C GLN A 315 -4.54 14.74 -35.10
N LYS A 316 -3.81 13.75 -35.61
CA LYS A 316 -3.33 13.72 -37.01
C LYS A 316 -4.49 13.55 -38.00
N SER A 317 -5.50 12.75 -37.67
CA SER A 317 -6.69 12.55 -38.52
C SER A 317 -7.72 13.68 -38.42
N GLY A 318 -7.47 14.70 -37.59
CA GLY A 318 -8.43 15.80 -37.35
C GLY A 318 -9.63 15.42 -36.49
N GLU A 319 -9.62 14.21 -35.90
CA GLU A 319 -10.70 13.75 -35.05
C GLU A 319 -10.67 14.42 -33.66
N CYS A 320 -11.86 14.55 -33.06
CA CYS A 320 -11.96 15.06 -31.70
C CYS A 320 -11.34 14.09 -30.69
N ILE A 321 -10.37 14.59 -29.88
CA ILE A 321 -9.70 13.79 -28.83
C ILE A 321 -10.61 13.71 -27.60
N ARG A 322 -11.48 12.71 -27.54
CA ARG A 322 -12.33 12.40 -26.38
C ARG A 322 -11.90 11.07 -25.77
N LEU A 323 -10.79 11.08 -25.00
CA LEU A 323 -10.34 9.91 -24.28
C LEU A 323 -10.99 9.83 -22.89
N GLN A 324 -11.23 8.60 -22.45
CA GLN A 324 -11.76 8.34 -21.11
C GLN A 324 -10.68 8.53 -20.07
N THR A 325 -11.09 8.90 -18.86
CA THR A 325 -10.20 9.05 -17.70
C THR A 325 -10.40 7.90 -16.75
N PHE A 326 -9.34 7.54 -16.01
CA PHE A 326 -9.40 6.53 -14.96
C PHE A 326 -8.61 6.98 -13.73
N ASP A 327 -8.96 6.41 -12.58
CA ASP A 327 -8.32 6.71 -11.30
C ASP A 327 -7.39 5.56 -10.92
N PHE A 328 -6.14 5.87 -10.55
CA PHE A 328 -5.20 4.90 -10.00
C PHE A 328 -4.41 5.52 -8.87
N LEU A 329 -4.32 4.87 -7.72
CA LEU A 329 -3.61 5.32 -6.52
C LEU A 329 -3.92 6.78 -6.12
N GLY A 330 -5.18 7.18 -6.23
CA GLY A 330 -5.65 8.52 -5.83
C GLY A 330 -5.38 9.63 -6.85
N PHE A 331 -4.92 9.30 -8.04
CA PHE A 331 -4.75 10.21 -9.17
C PHE A 331 -5.70 9.84 -10.31
N THR A 332 -6.24 10.85 -10.98
CA THR A 332 -6.97 10.69 -12.25
C THR A 332 -6.01 10.92 -13.40
N PHE A 333 -5.89 9.93 -14.29
CA PHE A 333 -5.14 10.03 -15.53
C PHE A 333 -6.05 10.57 -16.63
N TYR A 334 -5.63 11.63 -17.31
CA TYR A 334 -6.40 12.31 -18.35
C TYR A 334 -5.53 12.78 -19.50
N CYS A 335 -6.11 12.93 -20.68
CA CYS A 335 -5.41 13.49 -21.82
C CYS A 335 -5.35 15.02 -21.69
N GLY A 336 -4.14 15.56 -21.60
CA GLY A 336 -3.85 16.98 -21.67
C GLY A 336 -2.98 17.30 -22.88
N ARG A 337 -2.47 18.54 -22.98
CA ARG A 337 -1.60 19.00 -24.05
C ARG A 337 -0.30 19.56 -23.48
N SER A 338 0.83 19.27 -24.15
CA SER A 338 2.12 19.91 -23.89
C SER A 338 2.09 21.39 -24.32
N ARG A 339 3.12 22.15 -23.97
CA ARG A 339 3.32 23.51 -24.46
C ARG A 339 3.36 23.61 -25.99
N LYS A 340 3.81 22.54 -26.66
CA LYS A 340 3.84 22.42 -28.13
C LYS A 340 2.54 21.84 -28.73
N GLY A 341 1.45 21.79 -27.96
CA GLY A 341 0.14 21.29 -28.42
C GLY A 341 0.02 19.77 -28.54
N MET A 342 1.07 19.00 -28.26
CA MET A 342 1.05 17.53 -28.37
C MET A 342 0.23 16.90 -27.25
N PRO A 343 -0.62 15.90 -27.56
CA PRO A 343 -1.36 15.15 -26.54
C PRO A 343 -0.45 14.32 -25.64
N TYR A 344 -0.73 14.38 -24.33
CA TYR A 344 -0.07 13.58 -23.30
C TYR A 344 -1.08 13.11 -22.26
N ILE A 345 -0.86 11.93 -21.71
CA ILE A 345 -1.61 11.48 -20.55
C ILE A 345 -0.93 11.99 -19.28
N MET A 346 -1.67 12.75 -18.49
CA MET A 346 -1.18 13.44 -17.29
C MET A 346 -1.95 12.99 -16.05
N PRO A 347 -1.28 12.81 -14.90
CA PRO A 347 -1.95 12.59 -13.62
C PRO A 347 -2.33 13.91 -12.95
N LYS A 348 -3.50 13.94 -12.31
CA LYS A 348 -3.91 14.98 -11.36
C LYS A 348 -4.55 14.33 -10.14
N THR A 349 -4.55 14.99 -8.99
CA THR A 349 -5.28 14.49 -7.80
C THR A 349 -6.73 14.20 -8.17
N SER A 350 -7.22 12.99 -7.85
CA SER A 350 -8.60 12.63 -8.18
C SER A 350 -9.59 13.51 -7.40
N SER A 351 -10.66 13.94 -8.08
CA SER A 351 -11.66 14.85 -7.49
C SER A 351 -12.30 14.26 -6.23
N LYS A 352 -12.48 12.95 -6.18
CA LYS A 352 -13.00 12.23 -5.02
C LYS A 352 -12.04 12.35 -3.83
N LYS A 353 -10.75 12.08 -4.04
CA LYS A 353 -9.71 12.18 -3.00
C LYS A 353 -9.48 13.63 -2.58
N PHE A 354 -9.46 14.56 -3.52
CA PHE A 354 -9.33 15.98 -3.20
C PHE A 354 -10.44 16.46 -2.25
N ARG A 355 -11.70 16.21 -2.61
CA ARG A 355 -12.86 16.58 -1.77
C ARG A 355 -12.82 15.89 -0.40
N GLN A 356 -12.39 14.62 -0.36
CA GLN A 356 -12.24 13.90 0.91
C GLN A 356 -11.20 14.56 1.80
N LYS A 357 -10.01 14.87 1.27
CA LYS A 357 -8.92 15.51 2.03
C LYS A 357 -9.30 16.91 2.55
N ILE A 358 -10.09 17.67 1.81
CA ILE A 358 -10.64 18.95 2.28
C ILE A 358 -11.64 18.72 3.44
N ARG A 359 -12.50 17.71 3.36
CA ARG A 359 -13.41 17.36 4.47
C ARG A 359 -12.62 16.93 5.70
N ASP A 360 -11.63 16.06 5.54
CA ASP A 360 -10.78 15.57 6.64
C ASP A 360 -10.09 16.72 7.37
N ILE A 361 -9.50 17.68 6.63
CA ILE A 361 -8.87 18.88 7.20
C ILE A 361 -9.90 19.78 7.90
N LYS A 362 -11.08 19.93 7.32
CA LYS A 362 -12.17 20.71 7.95
C LYS A 362 -12.53 20.13 9.31
N VAL A 363 -12.84 18.84 9.38
CA VAL A 363 -13.17 18.15 10.64
C VAL A 363 -12.04 18.29 11.65
N TRP A 364 -10.80 18.06 11.21
CA TRP A 364 -9.63 18.17 12.07
C TRP A 364 -9.41 19.59 12.62
N LEU A 365 -9.58 20.63 11.78
CA LEU A 365 -9.47 22.03 12.23
C LEU A 365 -10.51 22.38 13.28
N TYR A 366 -11.77 21.94 13.10
CA TYR A 366 -12.82 22.16 14.10
C TYR A 366 -12.52 21.45 15.42
N ALA A 367 -12.05 20.22 15.38
CA ALA A 367 -11.70 19.45 16.58
C ALA A 367 -10.47 20.00 17.32
N ASN A 368 -9.61 20.77 16.65
CA ASN A 368 -8.40 21.34 17.23
C ASN A 368 -8.43 22.87 17.32
N ARG A 369 -9.59 23.49 17.12
CA ARG A 369 -9.72 24.96 17.06
C ARG A 369 -9.22 25.65 18.32
N ASP A 370 -9.40 25.04 19.49
CA ASP A 370 -9.09 25.63 20.80
C ASP A 370 -7.59 25.49 21.20
N GLN A 371 -6.78 24.79 20.38
CA GLN A 371 -5.35 24.67 20.61
C GLN A 371 -4.63 26.02 20.46
N PRO A 372 -3.53 26.27 21.22
CA PRO A 372 -2.68 27.43 21.00
C PRO A 372 -2.27 27.58 19.55
N LEU A 373 -2.30 28.81 19.00
CA LEU A 373 -2.11 29.08 17.57
C LEU A 373 -0.80 28.45 17.03
N LYS A 374 0.31 28.63 17.76
CA LYS A 374 1.61 28.04 17.38
C LYS A 374 1.53 26.52 17.21
N LYS A 375 0.86 25.82 18.14
CA LYS A 375 0.68 24.36 18.10
C LYS A 375 -0.23 23.95 16.95
N LEU A 376 -1.37 24.63 16.77
CA LEU A 376 -2.29 24.37 15.66
C LEU A 376 -1.59 24.51 14.30
N MET A 377 -0.85 25.61 14.10
CA MET A 377 -0.15 25.87 12.84
C MET A 377 0.97 24.85 12.57
N GLY A 378 1.71 24.44 13.61
CA GLY A 378 2.71 23.37 13.51
C GLY A 378 2.08 22.06 13.02
N MET A 379 1.00 21.61 13.67
CA MET A 379 0.30 20.38 13.31
C MET A 379 -0.35 20.47 11.91
N LEU A 380 -0.92 21.63 11.56
CA LEU A 380 -1.49 21.86 10.23
C LEU A 380 -0.42 21.77 9.13
N ASN A 381 0.75 22.36 9.37
CA ASN A 381 1.86 22.31 8.43
C ASN A 381 2.38 20.88 8.21
N LEU A 382 2.43 20.05 9.25
CA LEU A 382 2.77 18.63 9.09
C LEU A 382 1.77 17.91 8.16
N LYS A 383 0.46 18.18 8.32
CA LYS A 383 -0.59 17.63 7.43
C LYS A 383 -0.46 18.13 5.99
N LEU A 384 -0.17 19.41 5.78
CA LEU A 384 0.08 20.01 4.47
C LEU A 384 1.29 19.39 3.80
N ILE A 385 2.41 19.27 4.52
CA ILE A 385 3.65 18.65 4.01
C ILE A 385 3.40 17.19 3.63
N GLY A 386 2.68 16.44 4.47
CA GLY A 386 2.29 15.05 4.15
C GLY A 386 1.46 14.97 2.87
N HIS A 387 0.50 15.89 2.69
CA HIS A 387 -0.29 15.97 1.46
C HIS A 387 0.59 16.31 0.24
N TYR A 388 1.51 17.26 0.36
CA TYR A 388 2.40 17.64 -0.75
C TYR A 388 3.42 16.55 -1.07
N ARG A 389 3.92 15.81 -0.08
CA ARG A 389 4.81 14.67 -0.32
C ARG A 389 4.13 13.58 -1.15
N TYR A 390 2.84 13.34 -0.95
CA TYR A 390 2.09 12.34 -1.73
C TYR A 390 1.65 12.87 -3.09
N TYR A 391 1.00 14.05 -3.13
CA TYR A 391 0.39 14.60 -4.35
C TYR A 391 1.31 15.54 -5.14
N GLY A 392 2.47 15.89 -4.62
CA GLY A 392 3.45 16.76 -5.25
C GLY A 392 4.27 16.07 -6.34
N ILE A 393 3.60 15.66 -7.41
CA ILE A 393 4.20 15.04 -8.60
C ILE A 393 4.10 15.97 -9.80
N SER A 394 4.90 15.72 -10.86
CA SER A 394 4.81 16.44 -12.13
C SER A 394 3.36 16.55 -12.61
N PHE A 395 3.00 17.70 -13.21
CA PHE A 395 1.65 18.07 -13.71
C PHE A 395 0.60 18.35 -12.64
N ASN A 396 0.81 18.03 -11.38
CA ASN A 396 -0.19 18.19 -10.32
C ASN A 396 -0.02 19.48 -9.47
N GLY A 397 0.88 20.38 -9.86
CA GLY A 397 1.17 21.61 -9.12
C GLY A 397 -0.05 22.47 -8.85
N ARG A 398 -0.93 22.63 -9.86
CA ARG A 398 -2.19 23.37 -9.73
C ARG A 398 -3.11 22.80 -8.65
N MET A 399 -3.22 21.47 -8.54
CA MET A 399 -4.10 20.84 -7.56
C MET A 399 -3.59 20.98 -6.13
N ILE A 400 -2.29 20.85 -5.91
CA ILE A 400 -1.70 21.05 -4.55
C ILE A 400 -1.74 22.53 -4.15
N SER A 401 -1.60 23.47 -5.08
CA SER A 401 -1.78 24.90 -4.83
C SER A 401 -3.22 25.26 -4.47
N ASN A 402 -4.19 24.69 -5.21
CA ASN A 402 -5.62 24.83 -4.89
C ASN A 402 -5.96 24.22 -3.52
N TYR A 403 -5.35 23.09 -3.17
CA TYR A 403 -5.52 22.49 -1.84
C TYR A 403 -5.07 23.45 -0.73
N LYS A 404 -3.88 24.06 -0.85
CA LYS A 404 -3.39 25.09 0.09
C LYS A 404 -4.38 26.25 0.22
N GLN A 405 -4.87 26.77 -0.92
CA GLN A 405 -5.82 27.87 -0.94
C GLN A 405 -7.10 27.51 -0.15
N GLN A 406 -7.69 26.34 -0.39
CA GLN A 406 -8.90 25.93 0.31
C GLN A 406 -8.65 25.70 1.80
N VAL A 407 -7.49 25.14 2.17
CA VAL A 407 -7.09 24.98 3.59
C VAL A 407 -6.94 26.35 4.26
N ARG A 408 -6.36 27.33 3.58
CA ARG A 408 -6.23 28.71 4.08
C ARG A 408 -7.60 29.33 4.37
N GLU A 409 -8.56 29.17 3.45
CA GLU A 409 -9.93 29.69 3.66
C GLU A 409 -10.66 28.96 4.80
N LEU A 410 -10.46 27.66 4.94
CA LEU A 410 -10.99 26.90 6.07
C LEU A 410 -10.38 27.36 7.41
N LEU A 411 -9.08 27.57 7.45
CA LEU A 411 -8.38 28.07 8.65
C LEU A 411 -8.93 29.43 9.07
N PHE A 412 -9.09 30.37 8.12
CA PHE A 412 -9.69 31.67 8.42
C PHE A 412 -11.09 31.53 9.03
N LYS A 413 -11.95 30.70 8.45
CA LYS A 413 -13.31 30.45 8.97
C LYS A 413 -13.31 29.83 10.37
N VAL A 414 -12.37 28.91 10.64
CA VAL A 414 -12.29 28.20 11.93
C VAL A 414 -11.74 29.14 13.02
N LEU A 415 -10.72 29.93 12.72
CA LEU A 415 -10.16 30.89 13.66
C LEU A 415 -11.20 31.94 14.08
N ASN A 416 -12.06 32.39 13.15
CA ASN A 416 -13.13 33.34 13.43
C ASN A 416 -14.34 32.75 14.17
N ARG A 417 -14.31 31.43 14.47
CA ARG A 417 -15.32 30.74 15.30
C ARG A 417 -14.78 30.32 16.66
N ARG A 418 -13.61 30.83 17.07
CA ARG A 418 -13.04 30.58 18.41
C ARG A 418 -13.69 31.44 19.49
N SER A 419 -14.09 32.66 19.13
CA SER A 419 -14.64 33.65 20.05
C SER A 419 -15.58 34.61 19.32
N ASP A 420 -16.67 34.97 19.94
CA ASP A 420 -17.60 35.96 19.42
C ASP A 420 -17.06 37.39 19.56
N ARG A 421 -16.04 37.61 20.41
CA ARG A 421 -15.50 38.95 20.73
C ARG A 421 -14.26 39.33 19.92
N LYS A 422 -13.49 38.36 19.40
CA LYS A 422 -12.23 38.59 18.67
C LYS A 422 -12.16 37.76 17.43
N SER A 423 -12.58 38.32 16.29
CA SER A 423 -12.44 37.73 14.97
C SER A 423 -11.30 38.40 14.19
N TYR A 424 -10.66 37.65 13.31
CA TYR A 424 -9.68 38.21 12.38
C TYR A 424 -10.39 38.93 11.24
N THR A 425 -9.99 40.16 10.91
CA THR A 425 -10.22 40.74 9.60
C THR A 425 -9.39 40.00 8.54
N ARG A 426 -9.64 40.23 7.26
CA ARG A 426 -8.82 39.64 6.19
C ARG A 426 -7.37 40.09 6.27
N GLU A 427 -7.14 41.38 6.56
CA GLU A 427 -5.80 41.98 6.72
C GLU A 427 -5.10 41.39 7.92
N GLY A 428 -5.76 41.35 9.09
CA GLY A 428 -5.21 40.76 10.31
C GLY A 428 -4.88 39.27 10.16
N PHE A 429 -5.67 38.53 9.39
CA PHE A 429 -5.36 37.13 9.07
C PHE A 429 -4.12 36.98 8.15
N ILE A 430 -3.99 37.87 7.16
CA ILE A 430 -2.80 37.91 6.30
C ILE A 430 -1.56 38.25 7.12
N GLU A 431 -1.67 39.22 8.05
CA GLU A 431 -0.57 39.60 8.95
C GLU A 431 -0.17 38.42 9.86
N MET A 432 -1.14 37.73 10.45
CA MET A 432 -0.91 36.52 11.25
C MET A 432 -0.17 35.43 10.44
N LEU A 433 -0.51 35.28 9.15
CA LEU A 433 0.17 34.30 8.28
C LEU A 433 1.62 34.66 7.93
N LYS A 434 2.07 35.91 8.15
CA LYS A 434 3.50 36.27 8.03
C LYS A 434 4.30 35.68 9.20
N TYR A 435 3.71 35.67 10.40
CA TYR A 435 4.34 35.09 11.60
C TYR A 435 4.20 33.56 11.67
N TYR A 436 3.08 33.04 11.18
CA TYR A 436 2.77 31.61 11.17
C TYR A 436 2.47 31.14 9.73
N PRO A 437 3.45 31.04 8.86
CA PRO A 437 3.21 30.73 7.45
C PRO A 437 2.71 29.30 7.24
N LEU A 438 1.80 29.13 6.28
CA LEU A 438 1.42 27.81 5.81
C LEU A 438 2.51 27.24 4.91
N ALA A 439 2.76 25.94 5.06
CA ALA A 439 3.71 25.21 4.24
C ALA A 439 3.42 25.40 2.74
N MET A 440 4.47 25.66 1.96
CA MET A 440 4.35 25.92 0.53
C MET A 440 4.23 24.59 -0.26
N PRO A 441 3.34 24.53 -1.28
CA PRO A 441 3.29 23.39 -2.18
C PRO A 441 4.62 23.20 -2.92
N LYS A 442 5.09 21.96 -2.97
CA LYS A 442 6.34 21.60 -3.67
C LYS A 442 6.12 20.32 -4.46
N ILE A 443 6.73 20.24 -5.65
CA ILE A 443 6.84 19.01 -6.42
C ILE A 443 8.03 18.21 -5.86
N TYR A 444 7.75 17.01 -5.36
CA TYR A 444 8.73 16.11 -4.77
C TYR A 444 9.17 15.02 -5.74
N VAL A 445 8.31 14.66 -6.69
CA VAL A 445 8.55 13.54 -7.60
C VAL A 445 8.43 13.99 -9.04
N SER A 446 9.51 13.80 -9.81
CA SER A 446 9.50 13.95 -11.26
C SER A 446 9.06 12.64 -11.93
N LEU A 447 8.18 12.75 -12.91
CA LEU A 447 7.73 11.63 -13.74
C LEU A 447 8.59 11.45 -15.01
N PHE A 448 9.48 12.39 -15.25
CA PHE A 448 10.43 12.37 -16.36
C PHE A 448 11.66 11.54 -16.04
#